data_d237d917642dfc98d7a518e34bd47e20
#
_entry.id   d237d917642dfc98d7a518e34bd47e20
#
_cell.length_a   1.000
_cell.length_b   1.000
_cell.length_c   1.000
_cell.angle_alpha   90.00
_cell.angle_beta   90.00
_cell.angle_gamma   90.00
#
_symmetry.space_group_name_H-M   'P 1'
#
loop_
_entity.id
_entity.type
_entity.pdbx_description
1 polymer ?
#
loop_
_entity_poly.entity_id
_entity_poly.type
_entity_poly.pdbx_seq_one_letter_code
_entity_poly.pdbx_strand_id
1 'polypeptide(L)'
;AASDVYKRQLYDGQTLQNTRIIHSETPMLLSDADTTLILETVRDAARREIMPRFRALSEADINTKSAPDDLVTAADLAAEALITAQLGRAFPDALILGEEAVAADPNLRDRLVDAEMAIIIDPVDGTWNYARGLALFGVILAVTRYGIPVYGLLYDPVIDDWIVSQEDAVTC
;
A
#
# COMPACT_ATOMS: atom_id res chain seq x y z
N ALA A 1 9.63 -13.98 3.47
CA ALA A 1 10.91 -13.40 3.92
C ALA A 1 10.79 -11.87 4.15
N ALA A 2 10.07 -11.11 3.34
CA ALA A 2 9.87 -9.66 3.59
C ALA A 2 9.07 -9.37 4.88
N SER A 3 8.12 -10.24 5.24
CA SER A 3 7.31 -10.10 6.46
C SER A 3 8.11 -10.20 7.76
N ASP A 4 9.26 -10.87 7.76
CA ASP A 4 10.07 -11.06 8.98
C ASP A 4 10.95 -9.85 9.32
N VAL A 5 11.27 -9.01 8.33
CA VAL A 5 12.04 -7.78 8.55
C VAL A 5 11.17 -6.73 9.25
N TYR A 6 9.89 -6.63 8.88
CA TYR A 6 8.95 -5.70 9.53
C TYR A 6 8.64 -6.08 10.98
N LYS A 7 8.53 -7.38 11.28
CA LYS A 7 8.26 -7.85 12.66
C LYS A 7 9.41 -7.62 13.63
N ARG A 8 10.66 -7.59 13.17
CA ARG A 8 11.83 -7.37 14.04
C ARG A 8 12.03 -5.91 14.46
N GLN A 9 11.64 -4.93 13.64
CA GLN A 9 11.81 -3.52 13.98
C GLN A 9 10.80 -3.00 15.01
N LEU A 10 9.66 -3.67 15.18
CA LEU A 10 8.62 -3.26 16.13
C LEU A 10 8.83 -3.77 17.57
N TYR A 11 9.81 -4.65 17.82
CA TYR A 11 9.97 -5.30 19.12
C TYR A 11 11.34 -5.10 19.81
N ASP A 12 12.23 -4.27 19.27
CA ASP A 12 13.46 -3.91 19.99
C ASP A 12 13.16 -2.79 20.99
N GLY A 13 12.77 -3.18 22.19
CA GLY A 13 12.28 -2.32 23.29
C GLY A 13 13.31 -1.34 23.89
N GLN A 14 14.32 -0.88 23.15
CA GLN A 14 15.35 0.05 23.65
C GLN A 14 15.43 1.40 22.92
N THR A 15 14.54 1.73 21.99
CA THR A 15 14.61 3.01 21.24
C THR A 15 13.47 3.98 21.57
N LEU A 16 12.82 3.86 22.72
CA LEU A 16 11.73 4.77 23.13
C LEU A 16 12.19 5.95 24.00
N GLN A 17 13.46 6.34 23.99
CA GLN A 17 13.94 7.48 24.80
C GLN A 17 14.12 8.80 24.05
N ASN A 18 13.76 8.89 22.77
CA ASN A 18 13.66 10.18 22.08
C ASN A 18 12.21 10.45 21.67
N THR A 19 11.31 10.46 22.63
CA THR A 19 9.95 10.95 22.44
C THR A 19 10.01 12.46 22.23
N ARG A 20 10.11 12.91 20.97
CA ARG A 20 9.67 14.26 20.61
C ARG A 20 8.25 14.38 21.15
N ILE A 21 8.00 15.44 21.89
CA ILE A 21 6.68 15.83 22.39
C ILE A 21 5.77 15.91 21.18
N ILE A 22 5.00 14.85 20.96
CA ILE A 22 3.93 14.84 19.97
C ILE A 22 2.88 15.77 20.58
N HIS A 23 2.56 16.84 19.86
CA HIS A 23 1.45 17.70 20.20
C HIS A 23 0.23 16.83 20.51
N SER A 24 -0.46 17.14 21.62
CA SER A 24 -1.60 16.39 22.16
C SER A 24 -2.90 16.58 21.33
N GLU A 25 -2.78 16.60 20.01
CA GLU A 25 -3.93 16.59 19.12
C GLU A 25 -4.05 15.17 18.56
N THR A 26 -5.21 14.56 18.77
CA THR A 26 -5.62 13.30 18.15
C THR A 26 -5.26 13.36 16.66
N PRO A 27 -4.55 12.35 16.09
CA PRO A 27 -4.20 12.38 14.68
C PRO A 27 -5.49 12.59 13.87
N MET A 28 -5.50 13.64 13.03
CA MET A 28 -6.68 14.01 12.27
C MET A 28 -7.01 12.87 11.31
N LEU A 29 -8.16 12.24 11.54
CA LEU A 29 -8.66 11.13 10.75
C LEU A 29 -9.00 11.57 9.33
N LEU A 30 -9.08 10.60 8.44
CA LEU A 30 -9.61 10.84 7.10
C LEU A 30 -11.12 11.09 7.20
N SER A 31 -11.63 12.00 6.37
CA SER A 31 -13.07 12.17 6.22
C SER A 31 -13.69 10.97 5.47
N ASP A 32 -14.99 10.77 5.61
CA ASP A 32 -15.72 9.74 4.84
C ASP A 32 -15.56 9.95 3.32
N ALA A 33 -15.44 11.19 2.88
CA ALA A 33 -15.19 11.51 1.48
C ALA A 33 -13.79 11.05 1.03
N ASP A 34 -12.77 11.24 1.89
CA ASP A 34 -11.39 10.80 1.59
C ASP A 34 -11.29 9.27 1.57
N THR A 35 -11.90 8.58 2.53
CA THR A 35 -11.91 7.12 2.58
C THR A 35 -12.65 6.51 1.40
N THR A 36 -13.77 7.10 1.00
CA THR A 36 -14.52 6.71 -0.20
C THR A 36 -13.67 6.92 -1.46
N LEU A 37 -13.00 8.07 -1.58
CA LEU A 37 -12.13 8.36 -2.73
C LEU A 37 -10.98 7.37 -2.82
N ILE A 38 -10.33 7.03 -1.70
CA ILE A 38 -9.24 6.05 -1.65
C ILE A 38 -9.76 4.68 -2.13
N LEU A 39 -10.88 4.21 -1.57
CA LEU A 39 -11.47 2.92 -1.96
C LEU A 39 -11.82 2.88 -3.45
N GLU A 40 -12.52 3.90 -3.96
CA GLU A 40 -12.90 3.93 -5.39
C GLU A 40 -11.68 4.04 -6.31
N THR A 41 -10.60 4.72 -5.89
CA THR A 41 -9.34 4.76 -6.62
C THR A 41 -8.71 3.37 -6.73
N VAL A 42 -8.65 2.62 -5.63
CA VAL A 42 -8.13 1.26 -5.59
C VAL A 42 -9.00 0.32 -6.46
N ARG A 43 -10.32 0.41 -6.35
CA ARG A 43 -11.26 -0.36 -7.17
C ARG A 43 -11.12 -0.05 -8.66
N ASP A 44 -10.95 1.21 -9.03
CA ASP A 44 -10.75 1.62 -10.44
C ASP A 44 -9.43 1.04 -10.97
N ALA A 45 -8.34 1.13 -10.20
CA ALA A 45 -7.05 0.56 -10.58
C ALA A 45 -7.14 -0.96 -10.75
N ALA A 46 -7.80 -1.64 -9.83
CA ALA A 46 -7.99 -3.09 -9.92
C ALA A 46 -8.77 -3.50 -11.17
N ARG A 47 -9.88 -2.82 -11.47
CA ARG A 47 -10.70 -3.08 -12.65
C ARG A 47 -9.97 -2.80 -13.97
N ARG A 48 -9.09 -1.81 -14.01
CA ARG A 48 -8.43 -1.37 -15.24
C ARG A 48 -7.09 -2.04 -15.48
N GLU A 49 -6.34 -2.30 -14.42
CA GLU A 49 -4.94 -2.69 -14.54
C GLU A 49 -4.65 -4.10 -13.99
N ILE A 50 -5.37 -4.55 -12.95
CA ILE A 50 -5.10 -5.84 -12.31
C ILE A 50 -5.96 -6.94 -12.95
N MET A 51 -7.28 -6.83 -12.89
CA MET A 51 -8.18 -7.90 -13.29
C MET A 51 -8.12 -8.25 -14.78
N PRO A 52 -7.92 -7.30 -15.72
CA PRO A 52 -7.78 -7.66 -17.13
C PRO A 52 -6.53 -8.46 -17.46
N ARG A 53 -5.49 -8.38 -16.62
CA ARG A 53 -4.23 -9.12 -16.77
C ARG A 53 -4.21 -10.44 -15.97
N PHE A 54 -5.13 -10.60 -15.03
CA PHE A 54 -5.21 -11.83 -14.24
C PHE A 54 -5.48 -13.04 -15.14
N ARG A 55 -4.61 -14.07 -15.06
CA ARG A 55 -4.60 -15.26 -15.94
C ARG A 55 -4.39 -14.96 -17.43
N ALA A 56 -3.92 -13.75 -17.77
CA ALA A 56 -3.65 -13.32 -19.13
C ALA A 56 -2.22 -12.78 -19.31
N LEU A 57 -1.35 -12.92 -18.30
CA LEU A 57 0.04 -12.51 -18.37
C LEU A 57 0.82 -13.41 -19.36
N SER A 58 1.68 -12.78 -20.15
CA SER A 58 2.75 -13.44 -20.88
C SER A 58 4.03 -13.51 -20.04
N GLU A 59 5.02 -14.29 -20.47
CA GLU A 59 6.34 -14.31 -19.81
C GLU A 59 7.01 -12.93 -19.79
N ALA A 60 6.76 -12.11 -20.81
CA ALA A 60 7.31 -10.74 -20.88
C ALA A 60 6.69 -9.78 -19.87
N ASP A 61 5.52 -10.11 -19.31
CA ASP A 61 4.83 -9.30 -18.30
C ASP A 61 5.29 -9.60 -16.88
N ILE A 62 6.18 -10.59 -16.69
CA ILE A 62 6.64 -11.04 -15.38
C ILE A 62 8.15 -10.85 -15.28
N ASN A 63 8.60 -10.11 -14.27
CA ASN A 63 10.00 -9.93 -13.97
C ASN A 63 10.32 -10.40 -12.56
N THR A 64 11.58 -10.80 -12.33
CA THR A 64 12.10 -11.18 -11.02
C THR A 64 12.88 -9.99 -10.45
N LYS A 65 12.60 -9.60 -9.22
CA LYS A 65 13.33 -8.52 -8.52
C LYS A 65 14.63 -9.04 -7.90
N SER A 66 14.57 -9.55 -6.68
CA SER A 66 15.77 -9.92 -5.87
C SER A 66 15.94 -11.43 -5.70
N ALA A 67 14.87 -12.22 -5.78
CA ALA A 67 14.87 -13.66 -5.59
C ALA A 67 13.87 -14.32 -6.56
N PRO A 68 13.96 -15.64 -6.84
CA PRO A 68 13.10 -16.35 -7.79
C PRO A 68 11.60 -16.29 -7.47
N ASP A 69 11.24 -16.03 -6.23
CA ASP A 69 9.88 -15.85 -5.73
C ASP A 69 9.49 -14.39 -5.50
N ASP A 70 10.43 -13.46 -5.69
CA ASP A 70 10.23 -12.02 -5.59
C ASP A 70 9.92 -11.46 -7.00
N LEU A 71 8.65 -11.49 -7.35
CA LEU A 71 8.17 -11.14 -8.68
C LEU A 71 7.56 -9.73 -8.71
N VAL A 72 7.60 -9.13 -9.89
CA VAL A 72 6.81 -7.97 -10.26
C VAL A 72 6.17 -8.24 -11.62
N THR A 73 4.94 -7.81 -11.80
CA THR A 73 4.24 -7.94 -13.08
C THR A 73 3.89 -6.58 -13.67
N ALA A 74 3.48 -6.59 -14.94
CA ALA A 74 2.94 -5.39 -15.58
C ALA A 74 1.69 -4.84 -14.87
N ALA A 75 0.97 -5.69 -14.12
CA ALA A 75 -0.18 -5.26 -13.34
C ALA A 75 0.22 -4.41 -12.13
N ASP A 76 1.27 -4.83 -11.40
CA ASP A 76 1.81 -4.09 -10.24
C ASP A 76 2.20 -2.67 -10.64
N LEU A 77 3.05 -2.56 -11.67
CA LEU A 77 3.54 -1.27 -12.17
C LEU A 77 2.41 -0.35 -12.65
N ALA A 78 1.46 -0.91 -13.43
CA ALA A 78 0.37 -0.11 -13.98
C ALA A 78 -0.64 0.33 -12.91
N ALA A 79 -0.96 -0.55 -11.96
CA ALA A 79 -1.86 -0.23 -10.86
C ALA A 79 -1.23 0.79 -9.90
N GLU A 80 0.05 0.63 -9.53
CA GLU A 80 0.77 1.60 -8.71
C GLU A 80 0.79 2.99 -9.36
N ALA A 81 1.13 3.06 -10.65
CA ALA A 81 1.17 4.32 -11.38
C ALA A 81 -0.21 5.01 -11.41
N LEU A 82 -1.29 4.26 -11.62
CA LEU A 82 -2.64 4.80 -11.67
C LEU A 82 -3.09 5.30 -10.29
N ILE A 83 -2.92 4.50 -9.23
CA ILE A 83 -3.28 4.87 -7.85
C ILE A 83 -2.49 6.11 -7.44
N THR A 84 -1.17 6.10 -7.64
CA THR A 84 -0.28 7.24 -7.31
C THR A 84 -0.72 8.51 -8.04
N ALA A 85 -1.06 8.43 -9.33
CA ALA A 85 -1.48 9.61 -10.10
C ALA A 85 -2.84 10.15 -9.64
N GLN A 86 -3.79 9.31 -9.26
CA GLN A 86 -5.11 9.74 -8.79
C GLN A 86 -5.03 10.30 -7.36
N LEU A 87 -4.39 9.59 -6.45
CA LEU A 87 -4.25 10.04 -5.06
C LEU A 87 -3.34 11.26 -4.94
N GLY A 88 -2.30 11.38 -5.76
CA GLY A 88 -1.44 12.58 -5.79
C GLY A 88 -2.16 13.85 -6.24
N ARG A 89 -3.24 13.74 -7.02
CA ARG A 89 -4.09 14.89 -7.35
C ARG A 89 -5.05 15.25 -6.22
N ALA A 90 -5.54 14.25 -5.51
CA ALA A 90 -6.48 14.44 -4.40
C ALA A 90 -5.78 14.90 -3.12
N PHE A 91 -4.56 14.42 -2.89
CA PHE A 91 -3.75 14.69 -1.70
C PHE A 91 -2.38 15.23 -2.14
N PRO A 92 -2.29 16.47 -2.65
CA PRO A 92 -1.06 17.00 -3.27
C PRO A 92 0.12 17.14 -2.29
N ASP A 93 -0.17 17.26 -1.00
CA ASP A 93 0.84 17.39 0.06
C ASP A 93 1.22 16.04 0.69
N ALA A 94 0.56 14.95 0.32
CA ALA A 94 0.85 13.63 0.84
C ALA A 94 2.10 13.01 0.17
N LEU A 95 2.91 12.33 0.99
CA LEU A 95 3.96 11.44 0.49
C LEU A 95 3.31 10.14 0.04
N ILE A 96 3.40 9.80 -1.25
CA ILE A 96 2.89 8.52 -1.76
C ILE A 96 4.07 7.57 -1.98
N LEU A 97 3.98 6.40 -1.37
CA LEU A 97 4.99 5.35 -1.39
C LEU A 97 4.38 4.06 -1.93
N GLY A 98 4.66 3.75 -3.18
CA GLY A 98 4.34 2.45 -3.76
C GLY A 98 5.45 1.44 -3.49
N GLU A 99 5.12 0.16 -3.49
CA GLU A 99 6.09 -0.93 -3.33
C GLU A 99 7.19 -0.86 -4.38
N GLU A 100 6.81 -0.65 -5.64
CA GLU A 100 7.73 -0.65 -6.77
C GLU A 100 8.62 0.61 -6.78
N ALA A 101 8.08 1.77 -6.42
CA ALA A 101 8.85 2.99 -6.25
C ALA A 101 9.90 2.85 -5.14
N VAL A 102 9.52 2.22 -4.01
CA VAL A 102 10.44 1.97 -2.88
C VAL A 102 11.46 0.88 -3.23
N ALA A 103 11.10 -0.12 -4.04
CA ALA A 103 12.06 -1.11 -4.54
C ALA A 103 13.13 -0.45 -5.43
N ALA A 104 12.75 0.56 -6.24
CA ALA A 104 13.67 1.32 -7.07
C ALA A 104 14.53 2.33 -6.27
N ASP A 105 13.97 2.96 -5.25
CA ASP A 105 14.68 3.88 -4.34
C ASP A 105 14.29 3.64 -2.88
N PRO A 106 15.07 2.80 -2.16
CA PRO A 106 14.80 2.48 -0.75
C PRO A 106 14.84 3.68 0.21
N ASN A 107 15.50 4.79 -0.16
CA ASN A 107 15.60 5.99 0.69
C ASN A 107 14.23 6.71 0.84
N LEU A 108 13.28 6.40 -0.03
CA LEU A 108 11.92 6.93 0.09
C LEU A 108 11.27 6.59 1.44
N ARG A 109 11.63 5.44 2.04
CA ARG A 109 11.12 5.01 3.35
C ARG A 109 11.52 5.94 4.48
N ASP A 110 12.71 6.56 4.40
CA ASP A 110 13.22 7.44 5.44
C ASP A 110 12.37 8.70 5.61
N ARG A 111 11.62 9.07 4.56
CA ARG A 111 10.71 10.21 4.57
C ARG A 111 9.40 9.97 5.30
N LEU A 112 9.06 8.69 5.57
CA LEU A 112 7.76 8.30 6.13
C LEU A 112 7.51 8.90 7.52
N VAL A 113 8.54 8.94 8.37
CA VAL A 113 8.41 9.38 9.78
C VAL A 113 8.16 10.88 9.90
N ASP A 114 8.68 11.66 8.94
CA ASP A 114 8.58 13.13 8.95
C ASP A 114 7.39 13.63 8.10
N ALA A 115 6.78 12.76 7.30
CA ALA A 115 5.64 13.14 6.47
C ALA A 115 4.41 13.40 7.33
N GLU A 116 3.79 14.58 7.16
CA GLU A 116 2.52 14.89 7.82
C GLU A 116 1.45 13.87 7.45
N MET A 117 1.38 13.51 6.16
CA MET A 117 0.56 12.43 5.64
C MET A 117 1.37 11.58 4.67
N ALA A 118 1.33 10.28 4.83
CA ALA A 118 1.84 9.36 3.82
C ALA A 118 0.79 8.31 3.45
N ILE A 119 0.76 7.95 2.16
CA ILE A 119 -0.07 6.88 1.61
C ILE A 119 0.88 5.80 1.11
N ILE A 120 0.75 4.61 1.66
CA ILE A 120 1.60 3.46 1.36
C ILE A 120 0.76 2.47 0.57
N ILE A 121 1.27 1.98 -0.55
CA ILE A 121 0.52 1.16 -1.50
C ILE A 121 1.33 -0.10 -1.83
N ASP A 122 0.69 -1.25 -1.70
CA ASP A 122 1.07 -2.50 -2.35
C ASP A 122 -0.03 -2.84 -3.34
N PRO A 123 0.21 -2.68 -4.64
CA PRO A 123 -0.83 -2.81 -5.66
C PRO A 123 -1.26 -4.25 -5.93
N VAL A 124 -0.39 -5.22 -5.67
CA VAL A 124 -0.70 -6.66 -5.83
C VAL A 124 0.03 -7.47 -4.75
N ASP A 125 -0.42 -7.33 -3.49
CA ASP A 125 0.06 -8.22 -2.43
C ASP A 125 -0.24 -9.68 -2.79
N GLY A 126 0.81 -10.50 -2.88
CA GLY A 126 0.71 -11.85 -3.41
C GLY A 126 1.02 -11.95 -4.90
N THR A 127 1.92 -11.14 -5.44
CA THR A 127 2.34 -11.13 -6.85
C THR A 127 2.71 -12.52 -7.37
N TRP A 128 3.34 -13.38 -6.55
CA TRP A 128 3.66 -14.75 -6.93
C TRP A 128 2.39 -15.58 -7.23
N ASN A 129 1.35 -15.46 -6.41
CA ASN A 129 0.07 -16.12 -6.62
C ASN A 129 -0.62 -15.59 -7.88
N TYR A 130 -0.66 -14.26 -8.01
CA TYR A 130 -1.23 -13.56 -9.13
C TYR A 130 -0.60 -14.01 -10.46
N ALA A 131 0.74 -14.03 -10.55
CA ALA A 131 1.49 -14.44 -11.72
C ALA A 131 1.22 -15.91 -12.12
N ARG A 132 0.82 -16.76 -11.18
CA ARG A 132 0.45 -18.17 -11.42
C ARG A 132 -1.05 -18.40 -11.58
N GLY A 133 -1.86 -17.35 -11.62
CA GLY A 133 -3.29 -17.43 -11.81
C GLY A 133 -4.06 -17.95 -10.59
N LEU A 134 -3.46 -17.89 -9.40
CA LEU A 134 -4.12 -18.22 -8.14
C LEU A 134 -4.84 -16.99 -7.60
N ALA A 135 -6.12 -17.11 -7.26
CA ALA A 135 -6.95 -16.03 -6.71
C ALA A 135 -6.69 -15.82 -5.21
N LEU A 136 -5.43 -15.60 -4.85
CA LEU A 136 -4.95 -15.35 -3.48
C LEU A 136 -3.99 -14.17 -3.51
N PHE A 137 -4.52 -13.01 -3.85
CA PHE A 137 -3.84 -11.72 -3.89
C PHE A 137 -4.82 -10.62 -3.58
N GLY A 138 -4.32 -9.46 -3.20
CA GLY A 138 -5.14 -8.29 -2.89
C GLY A 138 -4.42 -6.99 -3.17
N VAL A 139 -5.09 -5.88 -2.93
CA VAL A 139 -4.47 -4.55 -2.88
C VAL A 139 -4.43 -4.11 -1.42
N ILE A 140 -3.27 -3.67 -0.97
CA ILE A 140 -3.08 -3.13 0.39
C ILE A 140 -2.79 -1.64 0.28
N LEU A 141 -3.50 -0.84 1.07
CA LEU A 141 -3.21 0.58 1.20
C LEU A 141 -3.29 0.98 2.67
N ALA A 142 -2.33 1.77 3.11
CA ALA A 142 -2.33 2.37 4.44
C ALA A 142 -2.11 3.87 4.35
N VAL A 143 -2.74 4.63 5.25
CA VAL A 143 -2.45 6.05 5.46
C VAL A 143 -1.85 6.23 6.84
N THR A 144 -0.75 7.00 6.89
CA THR A 144 -0.11 7.38 8.14
C THR A 144 -0.08 8.90 8.30
N ARG A 145 -0.06 9.35 9.55
CA ARG A 145 0.22 10.73 9.95
C ARG A 145 1.46 10.72 10.84
N TYR A 146 2.54 11.38 10.40
CA TYR A 146 3.82 11.38 11.12
C TYR A 146 4.27 9.96 11.50
N GLY A 147 4.14 9.01 10.56
CA GLY A 147 4.49 7.60 10.76
C GLY A 147 3.48 6.77 11.57
N ILE A 148 2.41 7.37 12.11
CA ILE A 148 1.37 6.66 12.88
C ILE A 148 0.25 6.24 11.92
N PRO A 149 -0.09 4.94 11.82
CA PRO A 149 -1.21 4.48 10.99
C PRO A 149 -2.54 5.07 11.48
N VAL A 150 -3.33 5.65 10.54
CA VAL A 150 -4.65 6.22 10.80
C VAL A 150 -5.75 5.59 9.94
N TYR A 151 -5.38 4.89 8.88
CA TYR A 151 -6.31 4.18 8.00
C TYR A 151 -5.59 2.98 7.36
N GLY A 152 -6.32 1.89 7.18
CA GLY A 152 -5.88 0.71 6.45
C GLY A 152 -7.00 0.19 5.55
N LEU A 153 -6.64 -0.26 4.36
CA LEU A 153 -7.53 -0.90 3.39
C LEU A 153 -6.90 -2.20 2.90
N LEU A 154 -7.65 -3.28 2.98
CA LEU A 154 -7.40 -4.52 2.26
C LEU A 154 -8.52 -4.69 1.25
N TYR A 155 -8.21 -4.83 -0.03
CA TYR A 155 -9.19 -5.00 -1.09
C TYR A 155 -8.92 -6.29 -1.86
N ASP A 156 -9.95 -7.13 -1.98
CA ASP A 156 -9.95 -8.34 -2.83
C ASP A 156 -10.59 -8.01 -4.18
N PRO A 157 -9.81 -7.91 -5.26
CA PRO A 157 -10.34 -7.56 -6.57
C PRO A 157 -11.09 -8.70 -7.27
N VAL A 158 -10.94 -9.94 -6.78
CA VAL A 158 -11.59 -11.11 -7.40
C VAL A 158 -13.08 -11.15 -7.10
N ILE A 159 -13.46 -10.77 -5.87
CA ILE A 159 -14.83 -10.78 -5.39
C ILE A 159 -15.41 -9.38 -5.15
N ASP A 160 -14.62 -8.32 -5.41
CA ASP A 160 -14.96 -6.91 -5.19
C ASP A 160 -15.37 -6.63 -3.73
N ASP A 161 -14.58 -7.15 -2.78
CA ASP A 161 -14.80 -7.02 -1.35
C ASP A 161 -13.62 -6.33 -0.66
N TRP A 162 -13.85 -5.73 0.51
CA TRP A 162 -12.82 -4.98 1.22
C TRP A 162 -13.01 -4.97 2.72
N ILE A 163 -11.90 -4.77 3.43
CA ILE A 163 -11.89 -4.50 4.86
C ILE A 163 -11.16 -3.17 5.06
N VAL A 164 -11.75 -2.26 5.82
CA VAL A 164 -11.12 -1.01 6.24
C VAL A 164 -10.99 -0.95 7.74
N SER A 165 -9.92 -0.32 8.20
CA SER A 165 -9.68 0.02 9.59
C SER A 165 -9.39 1.51 9.69
N GLN A 166 -10.11 2.21 10.57
CA GLN A 166 -9.87 3.61 10.91
C GLN A 166 -10.13 3.78 12.40
N GLU A 167 -9.19 4.38 13.14
CA GLU A 167 -9.16 4.35 14.60
C GLU A 167 -9.16 2.90 15.12
N ASP A 168 -10.02 2.60 16.10
CA ASP A 168 -10.21 1.25 16.66
C ASP A 168 -11.39 0.50 15.99
N ALA A 169 -11.95 1.05 14.90
CA ALA A 169 -13.05 0.45 14.16
C ALA A 169 -12.55 -0.30 12.93
N VAL A 170 -13.12 -1.49 12.69
CA VAL A 170 -12.94 -2.27 11.46
C VAL A 170 -14.30 -2.45 10.82
N THR A 171 -14.41 -2.12 9.52
CA THR A 171 -15.65 -2.27 8.75
C THR A 171 -15.36 -2.99 7.43
N CYS A 172 -16.37 -3.70 6.91
CA CYS A 172 -16.36 -4.42 5.64
C CYS A 172 -17.70 -4.23 4.92
#